data_867dae40e2f11a26e6a4f77a90b19fb2
#
_entry.id   867dae40e2f11a26e6a4f77a90b19fb2
#
_cell.length_a   1.000
_cell.length_b   1.000
_cell.length_c   1.000
_cell.angle_alpha   90.00
_cell.angle_beta   90.00
_cell.angle_gamma   90.00
#
_symmetry.space_group_name_H-M   'P 1'
#
loop_
_entity.id
_entity.type
_entity.pdbx_description
1 polymer ?
#
loop_
_entity_poly.entity_id
_entity_poly.type
_entity_poly.pdbx_seq_one_letter_code
_entity_poly.pdbx_strand_id
1 'polypeptide(L)'
;VVAANLRSGSSEAENSFGAATAHGRLAVVGAELPERCVGIVVLDRGRAVKALVRGVRTIGGDRILVTFGAGAALFEGAEVQAPRQLKVMPSLLGDLLDPALSHGDLLVWVAGEDTAAVRKAVESVKAVADKVGWAVRWAIDGFRAENRVEGGRGPARNPFHFTEGFGNPESEGEVADRVLVREGQGEPEWAVGGRYQVVRVIRFATELWDKDSVDEQERIMGRRRDGRWQDGAPVGEEPNFAADPKGRRTPLDSHVRLAAPDRRNPPQLVRRSYSYDRGDGDTGIIFNCYQRDLAKGFEAVQKRLEGEALAKYVLTTGGGYFFVPPPGDAWIDALS
;
A
#
# COMPACT_ATOMS: atom_id res chain seq x y z
N VAL A 1 28.23 38.29 -7.21
CA VAL A 1 29.04 37.81 -8.33
C VAL A 1 29.92 36.69 -7.81
N VAL A 2 29.66 35.49 -8.18
CA VAL A 2 30.47 34.39 -8.69
C VAL A 2 29.61 33.12 -8.66
N ALA A 3 29.19 32.72 -9.83
CA ALA A 3 28.65 31.39 -10.07
C ALA A 3 29.82 30.40 -9.99
N ALA A 4 29.67 29.34 -9.23
CA ALA A 4 30.53 28.17 -9.31
C ALA A 4 29.68 27.00 -9.80
N ASN A 5 29.92 26.62 -11.05
CA ASN A 5 29.52 25.34 -11.65
C ASN A 5 29.98 24.17 -10.78
N LEU A 6 29.06 23.35 -10.35
CA LEU A 6 29.31 21.96 -10.04
C LEU A 6 28.53 21.09 -11.04
N ARG A 7 29.23 20.69 -12.08
CA ARG A 7 28.80 19.64 -13.00
C ARG A 7 29.01 18.26 -12.37
N SER A 8 27.96 17.46 -12.49
CA SER A 8 27.92 16.04 -12.87
C SER A 8 28.67 15.03 -12.01
N GLY A 9 27.90 14.32 -11.28
CA GLY A 9 28.11 12.97 -10.84
C GLY A 9 26.76 12.27 -10.69
N SER A 10 25.90 12.33 -11.74
CA SER A 10 24.72 11.50 -11.80
C SER A 10 25.17 10.06 -12.06
N SER A 11 25.08 9.20 -11.05
CA SER A 11 25.37 7.80 -11.15
C SER A 11 24.41 7.12 -12.15
N GLU A 12 24.90 6.12 -12.88
CA GLU A 12 24.08 5.29 -13.79
C GLU A 12 22.86 4.69 -13.12
N ALA A 13 22.78 4.66 -11.80
CA ALA A 13 21.62 4.25 -11.02
C ALA A 13 20.43 5.23 -11.13
N GLU A 14 20.64 6.54 -11.24
CA GLU A 14 19.57 7.52 -11.45
C GLU A 14 18.95 7.40 -12.84
N ASN A 15 19.74 7.04 -13.85
CA ASN A 15 19.23 6.83 -15.21
C ASN A 15 18.45 5.51 -15.38
N SER A 16 18.68 4.49 -14.55
CA SER A 16 17.87 3.26 -14.60
C SER A 16 16.47 3.44 -14.00
N PHE A 17 16.30 4.37 -13.06
CA PHE A 17 14.99 4.77 -12.52
C PHE A 17 14.15 5.58 -13.54
N GLY A 18 14.79 6.41 -14.35
CA GLY A 18 14.13 7.23 -15.37
C GLY A 18 13.69 6.47 -16.63
N ALA A 19 14.35 5.37 -16.97
CA ALA A 19 14.05 4.59 -18.18
C ALA A 19 12.87 3.62 -18.03
N ALA A 20 12.41 3.36 -16.80
CA ALA A 20 11.21 2.54 -16.52
C ALA A 20 9.88 3.29 -16.80
N THR A 21 9.95 4.53 -17.31
CA THR A 21 8.81 5.45 -17.37
C THR A 21 7.86 5.26 -18.54
N ALA A 22 8.15 4.40 -19.51
CA ALA A 22 7.23 4.21 -20.64
C ALA A 22 6.26 3.02 -20.46
N HIS A 23 6.55 2.02 -19.62
CA HIS A 23 5.70 0.83 -19.42
C HIS A 23 5.66 0.32 -17.97
N GLY A 24 6.07 1.10 -17.01
CA GLY A 24 6.09 0.70 -15.62
C GLY A 24 6.66 1.78 -14.74
N ARG A 25 5.99 2.95 -14.69
CA ARG A 25 6.24 3.80 -13.53
C ARG A 25 6.16 2.89 -12.32
N LEU A 26 7.18 2.91 -11.50
CA LEU A 26 7.09 2.49 -10.10
C LEU A 26 6.07 3.42 -9.42
N ALA A 27 4.87 3.42 -9.95
CA ALA A 27 3.73 4.24 -9.58
C ALA A 27 3.36 4.13 -8.14
N VAL A 28 4.15 3.44 -7.42
CA VAL A 28 3.84 3.07 -6.07
C VAL A 28 4.94 3.48 -5.11
N VAL A 29 6.05 3.98 -5.60
CA VAL A 29 7.24 4.22 -4.79
C VAL A 29 7.71 5.68 -4.83
N GLY A 30 6.90 6.61 -5.31
CA GLY A 30 7.23 8.03 -5.23
C GLY A 30 6.84 8.65 -3.89
N ALA A 31 7.51 9.71 -3.49
CA ALA A 31 7.05 10.63 -2.44
C ALA A 31 5.76 11.38 -2.86
N GLU A 32 5.35 11.21 -4.10
CA GLU A 32 4.12 11.78 -4.66
C GLU A 32 2.86 11.14 -4.05
N LEU A 33 1.78 11.91 -4.01
CA LEU A 33 0.47 11.42 -3.60
C LEU A 33 0.02 10.30 -4.56
N PRO A 34 -0.61 9.22 -4.04
CA PRO A 34 -1.21 8.20 -4.88
C PRO A 34 -2.28 8.81 -5.81
N GLU A 35 -2.56 8.13 -6.90
CA GLU A 35 -3.65 8.42 -7.81
C GLU A 35 -4.98 8.49 -7.04
N ARG A 36 -5.97 9.21 -7.61
CA ARG A 36 -7.27 9.42 -6.94
C ARG A 36 -8.14 8.17 -6.85
N CYS A 37 -8.01 7.27 -7.78
CA CYS A 37 -8.86 6.09 -7.89
C CYS A 37 -8.02 4.85 -8.10
N VAL A 38 -8.49 3.74 -7.56
CA VAL A 38 -7.90 2.42 -7.75
C VAL A 38 -9.00 1.40 -8.00
N GLY A 39 -8.73 0.44 -8.86
CA GLY A 39 -9.47 -0.81 -8.96
C GLY A 39 -8.50 -1.96 -8.75
N ILE A 40 -8.83 -2.87 -7.87
CA ILE A 40 -8.05 -4.07 -7.59
C ILE A 40 -8.82 -5.26 -8.11
N VAL A 41 -8.17 -6.10 -8.90
CA VAL A 41 -8.70 -7.38 -9.37
C VAL A 41 -7.74 -8.46 -8.93
N VAL A 42 -8.22 -9.42 -8.17
CA VAL A 42 -7.44 -10.59 -7.78
C VAL A 42 -7.97 -11.81 -8.49
N LEU A 43 -7.07 -12.57 -9.05
CA LEU A 43 -7.33 -13.67 -9.97
C LEU A 43 -6.84 -14.98 -9.36
N ASP A 44 -7.60 -16.05 -9.61
CA ASP A 44 -7.18 -17.43 -9.40
C ASP A 44 -6.50 -17.97 -10.66
N ARG A 45 -5.47 -18.78 -10.45
CA ARG A 45 -4.58 -19.28 -11.48
C ARG A 45 -5.31 -20.01 -12.59
N GLY A 46 -5.14 -19.48 -13.79
CA GLY A 46 -5.45 -20.15 -15.03
C GLY A 46 -4.19 -20.65 -15.72
N ARG A 47 -4.32 -20.95 -17.00
CA ARG A 47 -3.20 -21.29 -17.87
C ARG A 47 -2.55 -19.99 -18.42
N ALA A 48 -1.30 -20.11 -18.89
CA ALA A 48 -0.63 -19.04 -19.64
C ALA A 48 -0.51 -17.68 -18.90
N VAL A 49 0.13 -17.65 -17.73
CA VAL A 49 0.47 -16.42 -16.97
C VAL A 49 1.03 -15.33 -17.89
N LYS A 50 1.93 -15.70 -18.79
CA LYS A 50 2.60 -14.80 -19.74
C LYS A 50 1.60 -14.09 -20.67
N ALA A 51 0.60 -14.80 -21.17
CA ALA A 51 -0.43 -14.22 -22.05
C ALA A 51 -1.32 -13.25 -21.26
N LEU A 52 -1.69 -13.59 -20.03
CA LEU A 52 -2.45 -12.71 -19.14
C LEU A 52 -1.67 -11.40 -18.89
N VAL A 53 -0.45 -11.50 -18.38
CA VAL A 53 0.35 -10.31 -18.01
C VAL A 53 0.59 -9.41 -19.21
N ARG A 54 0.94 -9.99 -20.37
CA ARG A 54 1.13 -9.22 -21.62
C ARG A 54 -0.16 -8.54 -22.07
N GLY A 55 -1.28 -9.25 -22.05
CA GLY A 55 -2.58 -8.68 -22.40
C GLY A 55 -3.00 -7.54 -21.47
N VAL A 56 -2.81 -7.73 -20.17
CA VAL A 56 -3.15 -6.70 -19.17
C VAL A 56 -2.23 -5.48 -19.26
N ARG A 57 -0.94 -5.67 -19.56
CA ARG A 57 0.00 -4.53 -19.76
C ARG A 57 -0.44 -3.58 -20.87
N THR A 58 -1.13 -4.07 -21.90
CA THR A 58 -1.63 -3.22 -22.99
C THR A 58 -2.76 -2.28 -22.59
N ILE A 59 -3.36 -2.51 -21.41
CA ILE A 59 -4.43 -1.66 -20.85
C ILE A 59 -3.83 -0.40 -20.21
N GLY A 60 -2.61 -0.51 -19.68
CA GLY A 60 -1.87 0.63 -19.11
C GLY A 60 -1.51 1.68 -20.16
N GLY A 61 -1.27 2.91 -19.70
CA GLY A 61 -0.90 4.04 -20.55
C GLY A 61 -0.69 5.30 -19.70
N ASP A 62 -0.64 6.46 -20.34
CA ASP A 62 -0.34 7.73 -19.66
C ASP A 62 -1.29 8.09 -18.52
N ARG A 63 -2.53 7.58 -18.55
CA ARG A 63 -3.58 7.89 -17.58
C ARG A 63 -3.94 6.73 -16.65
N ILE A 64 -3.52 5.53 -17.00
CA ILE A 64 -3.84 4.30 -16.26
C ILE A 64 -2.55 3.57 -15.95
N LEU A 65 -2.35 3.38 -14.68
CA LEU A 65 -1.24 2.64 -14.14
C LEU A 65 -1.67 1.22 -13.83
N VAL A 66 -0.89 0.25 -14.30
CA VAL A 66 -1.12 -1.15 -14.03
C VAL A 66 0.09 -1.74 -13.32
N THR A 67 -0.14 -2.41 -12.20
CA THR A 67 0.89 -3.12 -11.44
C THR A 67 0.40 -4.52 -11.11
N PHE A 68 1.33 -5.48 -11.02
CA PHE A 68 1.04 -6.87 -10.68
C PHE A 68 1.61 -7.22 -9.31
N GLY A 69 0.88 -8.06 -8.58
CA GLY A 69 1.35 -8.68 -7.35
C GLY A 69 1.16 -10.20 -7.43
N ALA A 70 2.23 -10.96 -7.35
CA ALA A 70 2.20 -12.42 -7.34
C ALA A 70 1.83 -12.92 -5.94
N GLY A 71 0.80 -13.75 -5.82
CA GLY A 71 0.45 -14.44 -4.59
C GLY A 71 1.30 -15.71 -4.38
N ALA A 72 1.30 -16.25 -3.18
CA ALA A 72 2.14 -17.41 -2.83
C ALA A 72 1.83 -18.64 -3.70
N ALA A 73 0.55 -18.93 -3.95
CA ALA A 73 0.12 -20.09 -4.71
C ALA A 73 0.53 -20.04 -6.19
N LEU A 74 0.88 -18.85 -6.72
CA LEU A 74 1.39 -18.73 -8.09
C LEU A 74 2.70 -19.50 -8.30
N PHE A 75 3.48 -19.69 -7.23
CA PHE A 75 4.78 -20.38 -7.25
C PHE A 75 4.68 -21.86 -6.92
N GLU A 76 3.49 -22.37 -6.54
CA GLU A 76 3.29 -23.78 -6.27
C GLU A 76 3.46 -24.62 -7.55
N GLY A 77 4.40 -25.56 -7.50
CA GLY A 77 4.73 -26.39 -8.65
C GLY A 77 5.52 -25.70 -9.74
N ALA A 78 5.95 -24.45 -9.55
CA ALA A 78 6.87 -23.78 -10.46
C ALA A 78 8.33 -24.20 -10.15
N GLU A 79 9.17 -24.22 -11.17
CA GLU A 79 10.61 -24.49 -11.02
C GLU A 79 11.36 -23.30 -10.35
N VAL A 80 10.77 -22.12 -10.41
CA VAL A 80 11.35 -20.90 -9.85
C VAL A 80 11.12 -20.81 -8.34
N GLN A 81 12.14 -20.41 -7.62
CA GLN A 81 12.04 -20.16 -6.20
C GLN A 81 11.13 -18.94 -5.91
N ALA A 82 10.13 -19.12 -5.06
CA ALA A 82 9.29 -18.02 -4.55
C ALA A 82 10.09 -17.02 -3.71
N PRO A 83 9.66 -15.75 -3.64
CA PRO A 83 10.20 -14.80 -2.66
C PRO A 83 10.12 -15.36 -1.24
N ARG A 84 11.21 -15.27 -0.51
CA ARG A 84 11.44 -16.01 0.75
C ARG A 84 10.37 -15.82 1.83
N GLN A 85 9.83 -14.61 1.94
CA GLN A 85 8.81 -14.29 2.96
C GLN A 85 7.38 -14.31 2.38
N LEU A 86 7.22 -14.60 1.08
CA LEU A 86 5.90 -14.66 0.47
C LEU A 86 5.18 -15.92 0.97
N LYS A 87 4.02 -15.69 1.55
CA LYS A 87 3.15 -16.73 2.13
C LYS A 87 1.69 -16.29 2.02
N VAL A 88 0.78 -17.22 2.21
CA VAL A 88 -0.63 -16.88 2.44
C VAL A 88 -0.72 -15.99 3.69
N MET A 89 -1.44 -14.87 3.58
CA MET A 89 -1.62 -13.95 4.71
C MET A 89 -2.32 -14.67 5.86
N PRO A 90 -1.71 -14.72 7.06
CA PRO A 90 -2.38 -15.32 8.21
C PRO A 90 -3.56 -14.44 8.67
N SER A 91 -4.56 -15.06 9.28
CA SER A 91 -5.54 -14.33 10.08
C SER A 91 -4.85 -13.77 11.32
N LEU A 92 -4.98 -12.49 11.55
CA LEU A 92 -4.40 -11.79 12.70
C LEU A 92 -5.47 -11.56 13.76
N LEU A 93 -5.06 -11.14 14.97
CA LEU A 93 -6.01 -10.87 16.05
C LEU A 93 -7.05 -9.82 15.62
N GLY A 94 -8.33 -10.16 15.73
CA GLY A 94 -9.44 -9.30 15.33
C GLY A 94 -9.84 -9.38 13.86
N ASP A 95 -9.19 -10.22 13.05
CA ASP A 95 -9.59 -10.45 11.66
C ASP A 95 -10.81 -11.38 11.58
N LEU A 96 -11.65 -11.11 10.58
CA LEU A 96 -12.71 -12.01 10.13
C LEU A 96 -12.59 -12.15 8.61
N LEU A 97 -11.55 -12.85 8.17
CA LEU A 97 -11.25 -12.99 6.74
C LEU A 97 -12.30 -13.83 6.05
N ASP A 98 -12.99 -13.24 5.09
CA ASP A 98 -13.84 -13.96 4.16
C ASP A 98 -12.95 -14.62 3.09
N PRO A 99 -12.98 -15.96 2.93
CA PRO A 99 -12.22 -16.65 1.91
C PRO A 99 -12.50 -16.15 0.49
N ALA A 100 -13.73 -15.68 0.23
CA ALA A 100 -14.12 -15.14 -1.06
C ALA A 100 -13.54 -13.73 -1.35
N LEU A 101 -13.01 -13.04 -0.33
CA LEU A 101 -12.41 -11.71 -0.43
C LEU A 101 -10.93 -11.73 -0.06
N SER A 102 -10.34 -12.91 0.09
CA SER A 102 -8.98 -13.07 0.61
C SER A 102 -8.10 -13.88 -0.32
N HIS A 103 -6.82 -13.55 -0.30
CA HIS A 103 -5.76 -14.22 -1.05
C HIS A 103 -5.99 -14.17 -2.56
N GLY A 104 -5.37 -15.06 -3.30
CA GLY A 104 -5.43 -15.25 -4.75
C GLY A 104 -4.02 -15.34 -5.35
N ASP A 105 -3.97 -15.74 -6.61
CA ASP A 105 -2.68 -16.08 -7.24
C ASP A 105 -2.03 -14.89 -7.92
N LEU A 106 -2.83 -13.99 -8.49
CA LEU A 106 -2.33 -12.77 -9.11
C LEU A 106 -3.23 -11.58 -8.78
N LEU A 107 -2.64 -10.55 -8.22
CA LEU A 107 -3.28 -9.26 -8.03
C LEU A 107 -2.95 -8.37 -9.23
N VAL A 108 -3.96 -7.71 -9.79
CA VAL A 108 -3.80 -6.61 -10.75
C VAL A 108 -4.31 -5.34 -10.09
N TRP A 109 -3.41 -4.39 -9.94
CA TRP A 109 -3.67 -3.05 -9.39
C TRP A 109 -3.78 -2.08 -10.54
N VAL A 110 -4.94 -1.44 -10.67
CA VAL A 110 -5.23 -0.45 -11.71
C VAL A 110 -5.50 0.88 -11.03
N ALA A 111 -4.68 1.89 -11.29
CA ALA A 111 -4.84 3.19 -10.66
C ALA A 111 -4.85 4.34 -11.69
N GLY A 112 -5.49 5.44 -11.34
CA GLY A 112 -5.59 6.61 -12.19
C GLY A 112 -6.33 7.76 -11.52
N GLU A 113 -6.37 8.89 -12.22
CA GLU A 113 -7.02 10.10 -11.73
C GLU A 113 -8.53 10.16 -12.05
N ASP A 114 -8.98 9.40 -13.04
CA ASP A 114 -10.37 9.38 -13.52
C ASP A 114 -11.05 8.06 -13.20
N THR A 115 -12.13 8.11 -12.43
CA THR A 115 -12.89 6.93 -11.99
C THR A 115 -13.45 6.10 -13.15
N ALA A 116 -13.96 6.78 -14.20
CA ALA A 116 -14.55 6.07 -15.33
C ALA A 116 -13.46 5.34 -16.14
N ALA A 117 -12.30 5.97 -16.32
CA ALA A 117 -11.15 5.35 -16.97
C ALA A 117 -10.64 4.13 -16.18
N VAL A 118 -10.51 4.24 -14.85
CA VAL A 118 -10.10 3.11 -13.99
C VAL A 118 -11.10 1.97 -14.06
N ARG A 119 -12.40 2.23 -13.95
CA ARG A 119 -13.44 1.20 -14.08
C ARG A 119 -13.41 0.51 -15.43
N LYS A 120 -13.27 1.28 -16.52
CA LYS A 120 -13.13 0.70 -17.87
C LYS A 120 -11.90 -0.20 -17.98
N ALA A 121 -10.78 0.21 -17.41
CA ALA A 121 -9.56 -0.57 -17.39
C ALA A 121 -9.74 -1.86 -16.57
N VAL A 122 -10.40 -1.80 -15.40
CA VAL A 122 -10.75 -2.98 -14.59
C VAL A 122 -11.60 -3.99 -15.39
N GLU A 123 -12.63 -3.54 -16.09
CA GLU A 123 -13.43 -4.44 -16.93
C GLU A 123 -12.60 -5.03 -18.09
N SER A 124 -11.67 -4.27 -18.64
CA SER A 124 -10.73 -4.79 -19.65
C SER A 124 -9.79 -5.85 -19.06
N VAL A 125 -9.32 -5.68 -17.80
CA VAL A 125 -8.52 -6.69 -17.09
C VAL A 125 -9.32 -7.99 -16.93
N LYS A 126 -10.57 -7.90 -16.47
CA LYS A 126 -11.46 -9.07 -16.31
C LYS A 126 -11.69 -9.78 -17.65
N ALA A 127 -11.92 -9.05 -18.73
CA ALA A 127 -12.11 -9.61 -20.06
C ALA A 127 -10.84 -10.32 -20.59
N VAL A 128 -9.66 -9.75 -20.34
CA VAL A 128 -8.39 -10.42 -20.68
C VAL A 128 -8.21 -11.68 -19.87
N ALA A 129 -8.50 -11.65 -18.56
CA ALA A 129 -8.40 -12.80 -17.67
C ALA A 129 -9.32 -13.96 -18.15
N ASP A 130 -10.58 -13.68 -18.41
CA ASP A 130 -11.56 -14.64 -18.90
C ASP A 130 -11.09 -15.28 -20.22
N LYS A 131 -10.62 -14.48 -21.16
CA LYS A 131 -10.14 -14.95 -22.47
C LYS A 131 -8.99 -15.95 -22.37
N VAL A 132 -8.16 -15.85 -21.33
CA VAL A 132 -7.02 -16.76 -21.12
C VAL A 132 -7.27 -17.79 -20.01
N GLY A 133 -8.53 -17.91 -19.55
CA GLY A 133 -8.98 -18.93 -18.61
C GLY A 133 -8.56 -18.67 -17.16
N TRP A 134 -8.45 -17.40 -16.75
CA TRP A 134 -8.28 -17.01 -15.35
C TRP A 134 -9.58 -16.53 -14.75
N ALA A 135 -9.89 -16.97 -13.54
CA ALA A 135 -11.11 -16.58 -12.83
C ALA A 135 -10.86 -15.36 -11.94
N VAL A 136 -11.82 -14.45 -11.88
CA VAL A 136 -11.82 -13.38 -10.88
C VAL A 136 -12.21 -13.99 -9.54
N ARG A 137 -11.30 -13.93 -8.54
CA ARG A 137 -11.59 -14.33 -7.17
C ARG A 137 -12.34 -13.22 -6.45
N TRP A 138 -11.80 -12.01 -6.46
CA TRP A 138 -12.45 -10.82 -5.91
C TRP A 138 -11.96 -9.54 -6.58
N ALA A 139 -12.75 -8.50 -6.44
CA ALA A 139 -12.39 -7.17 -6.90
C ALA A 139 -12.93 -6.11 -5.94
N ILE A 140 -12.25 -4.97 -5.87
CA ILE A 140 -12.67 -3.83 -5.07
C ILE A 140 -12.20 -2.52 -5.71
N ASP A 141 -13.07 -1.52 -5.66
CA ASP A 141 -12.75 -0.16 -6.07
C ASP A 141 -12.43 0.69 -4.84
N GLY A 142 -11.42 1.54 -4.97
CA GLY A 142 -11.06 2.49 -3.95
C GLY A 142 -10.91 3.89 -4.51
N PHE A 143 -11.03 4.86 -3.62
CA PHE A 143 -10.92 6.28 -3.95
C PHE A 143 -10.20 7.04 -2.84
N ARG A 144 -9.70 8.21 -3.18
CA ARG A 144 -9.19 9.18 -2.21
C ARG A 144 -10.12 10.39 -2.23
N ALA A 145 -10.81 10.60 -1.12
CA ALA A 145 -11.67 11.77 -0.94
C ALA A 145 -10.82 13.05 -1.04
N GLU A 146 -11.27 14.01 -1.84
CA GLU A 146 -10.61 15.32 -1.90
C GLU A 146 -10.71 16.01 -0.55
N ASN A 147 -9.56 16.28 0.05
CA ASN A 147 -9.46 17.24 1.11
C ASN A 147 -9.10 18.59 0.47
N ARG A 148 -10.09 19.43 0.26
CA ARG A 148 -9.85 20.79 -0.24
C ARG A 148 -9.32 21.64 0.91
N VAL A 149 -8.01 21.85 0.93
CA VAL A 149 -7.39 22.92 1.70
C VAL A 149 -7.25 24.14 0.81
N GLU A 150 -7.39 25.34 1.37
CA GLU A 150 -7.10 26.60 0.69
C GLU A 150 -5.73 26.51 -0.01
N GLY A 151 -5.72 26.63 -1.34
CA GLY A 151 -4.50 26.64 -2.14
C GLY A 151 -4.13 25.36 -2.88
N GLY A 152 -4.91 24.28 -2.86
CA GLY A 152 -4.61 23.11 -3.70
C GLY A 152 -5.08 21.76 -3.18
N ARG A 153 -4.49 20.68 -3.73
CA ARG A 153 -4.69 19.30 -3.30
C ARG A 153 -4.08 19.08 -1.92
N GLY A 154 -4.92 18.88 -0.92
CA GLY A 154 -4.50 18.40 0.38
C GLY A 154 -4.54 16.88 0.48
N PRO A 155 -3.96 16.30 1.56
CA PRO A 155 -4.09 14.89 1.85
C PRO A 155 -5.56 14.49 2.02
N ALA A 156 -5.93 13.28 1.53
CA ALA A 156 -7.28 12.78 1.66
C ALA A 156 -7.68 12.55 3.11
N ARG A 157 -8.98 12.63 3.41
CA ARG A 157 -9.56 12.19 4.67
C ARG A 157 -10.15 10.79 4.52
N ASN A 158 -9.88 9.95 5.50
CA ASN A 158 -10.49 8.63 5.58
C ASN A 158 -11.91 8.69 6.19
N PRO A 159 -12.68 7.59 6.17
CA PRO A 159 -14.03 7.56 6.74
C PRO A 159 -14.11 7.82 8.27
N PHE A 160 -12.99 7.78 8.99
CA PHE A 160 -12.90 8.24 10.39
C PHE A 160 -12.60 9.73 10.52
N HIS A 161 -12.67 10.49 9.42
CA HIS A 161 -12.47 11.94 9.33
C HIS A 161 -11.03 12.42 9.54
N PHE A 162 -10.05 11.51 9.60
CA PHE A 162 -8.65 11.86 9.77
C PHE A 162 -7.95 12.05 8.43
N THR A 163 -7.15 13.09 8.34
CA THR A 163 -6.27 13.35 7.19
C THR A 163 -5.23 12.24 7.09
N GLU A 164 -5.02 11.70 5.89
CA GLU A 164 -4.05 10.63 5.62
C GLU A 164 -2.71 11.18 5.10
N GLY A 165 -1.71 10.29 4.96
CA GLY A 165 -0.42 10.62 4.36
C GLY A 165 0.72 10.88 5.35
N PHE A 166 0.46 10.82 6.66
CA PHE A 166 1.48 11.06 7.68
C PHE A 166 2.36 9.84 7.94
N GLY A 167 3.67 10.09 8.17
CA GLY A 167 4.63 9.07 8.57
C GLY A 167 5.13 8.17 7.44
N ASN A 168 4.87 8.51 6.19
CA ASN A 168 5.59 7.96 5.04
C ASN A 168 6.90 8.73 4.85
N PRO A 169 7.93 8.09 4.27
CA PRO A 169 9.14 8.79 3.88
C PRO A 169 8.86 9.86 2.82
N GLU A 170 9.61 10.95 2.85
CA GLU A 170 9.42 12.09 1.95
C GLU A 170 10.35 12.04 0.74
N SER A 171 11.48 11.33 0.84
CA SER A 171 12.44 11.22 -0.25
C SER A 171 12.32 9.87 -0.98
N GLU A 172 12.56 9.89 -2.30
CA GLU A 172 12.61 8.67 -3.11
C GLU A 172 13.67 7.69 -2.62
N GLY A 173 14.81 8.18 -2.14
CA GLY A 173 15.87 7.36 -1.58
C GLY A 173 15.41 6.59 -0.34
N GLU A 174 14.72 7.23 0.60
CA GLU A 174 14.16 6.57 1.78
C GLU A 174 13.04 5.59 1.42
N VAL A 175 12.22 5.94 0.44
CA VAL A 175 11.18 5.04 -0.07
C VAL A 175 11.84 3.80 -0.65
N ALA A 176 12.80 3.93 -1.55
CA ALA A 176 13.54 2.82 -2.13
C ALA A 176 14.23 1.97 -1.05
N ASP A 177 14.80 2.62 -0.03
CA ASP A 177 15.48 1.97 1.09
C ASP A 177 14.53 1.08 1.92
N ARG A 178 13.29 1.50 2.14
CA ARG A 178 12.31 0.73 2.92
C ARG A 178 11.59 -0.34 2.10
N VAL A 179 11.48 -0.14 0.79
CA VAL A 179 10.54 -0.89 -0.05
C VAL A 179 11.22 -1.90 -0.96
N LEU A 180 12.34 -1.55 -1.61
CA LEU A 180 12.94 -2.39 -2.63
C LEU A 180 13.83 -3.48 -2.02
N VAL A 181 13.59 -4.71 -2.45
CA VAL A 181 14.45 -5.86 -2.18
C VAL A 181 15.84 -5.60 -2.77
N ARG A 182 16.88 -5.88 -1.97
CA ARG A 182 18.28 -5.69 -2.34
C ARG A 182 19.01 -7.01 -2.49
N GLU A 183 20.09 -6.97 -3.22
CA GLU A 183 21.05 -8.05 -3.24
C GLU A 183 21.51 -8.42 -1.81
N GLY A 184 21.80 -9.70 -1.57
CA GLY A 184 22.27 -10.18 -0.28
C GLY A 184 21.20 -10.32 0.82
N GLN A 185 19.91 -10.05 0.52
CA GLN A 185 18.80 -10.28 1.46
C GLN A 185 18.37 -11.76 1.55
N GLY A 186 18.93 -12.64 0.74
CA GLY A 186 18.53 -14.05 0.66
C GLY A 186 17.26 -14.27 -0.16
N GLU A 187 16.83 -13.29 -0.93
CA GLU A 187 15.77 -13.43 -1.93
C GLU A 187 16.33 -14.02 -3.23
N PRO A 188 15.49 -14.65 -4.05
CA PRO A 188 15.89 -15.07 -5.39
C PRO A 188 16.41 -13.88 -6.21
N GLU A 189 17.38 -14.11 -7.09
CA GLU A 189 17.98 -13.04 -7.92
C GLU A 189 16.93 -12.26 -8.72
N TRP A 190 15.94 -12.96 -9.30
CA TRP A 190 14.85 -12.32 -10.05
C TRP A 190 13.97 -11.39 -9.22
N ALA A 191 13.97 -11.53 -7.88
CA ALA A 191 13.16 -10.73 -6.96
C ALA A 191 13.84 -9.43 -6.53
N VAL A 192 15.14 -9.24 -6.84
CA VAL A 192 15.87 -8.01 -6.54
C VAL A 192 15.25 -6.84 -7.27
N GLY A 193 15.00 -5.72 -6.55
CA GLY A 193 14.25 -4.58 -7.07
C GLY A 193 12.72 -4.74 -7.00
N GLY A 194 12.23 -5.92 -6.65
CA GLY A 194 10.83 -6.15 -6.31
C GLY A 194 10.50 -5.71 -4.88
N ARG A 195 9.28 -5.98 -4.43
CA ARG A 195 8.79 -5.60 -3.10
C ARG A 195 7.63 -6.45 -2.63
N TYR A 196 7.53 -6.66 -1.34
CA TYR A 196 6.33 -7.24 -0.74
C TYR A 196 5.22 -6.20 -0.64
N GLN A 197 4.00 -6.63 -0.93
CA GLN A 197 2.79 -5.85 -0.84
C GLN A 197 1.81 -6.53 0.12
N VAL A 198 1.24 -5.76 1.02
CA VAL A 198 0.14 -6.19 1.88
C VAL A 198 -1.08 -5.40 1.51
N VAL A 199 -2.16 -6.09 1.18
CA VAL A 199 -3.48 -5.49 0.98
C VAL A 199 -4.42 -6.03 2.05
N ARG A 200 -5.15 -5.14 2.73
CA ARG A 200 -6.18 -5.51 3.70
C ARG A 200 -7.43 -4.68 3.47
N VAL A 201 -8.54 -5.33 3.30
CA VAL A 201 -9.85 -4.68 3.23
C VAL A 201 -10.37 -4.56 4.67
N ILE A 202 -10.36 -3.35 5.19
CA ILE A 202 -10.70 -3.06 6.59
C ILE A 202 -11.99 -2.27 6.63
N ARG A 203 -13.07 -2.91 7.09
CA ARG A 203 -14.36 -2.26 7.33
C ARG A 203 -14.29 -1.39 8.57
N PHE A 204 -14.91 -0.22 8.50
CA PHE A 204 -15.00 0.74 9.60
C PHE A 204 -16.40 0.78 10.17
N ALA A 205 -16.52 0.70 11.49
CA ALA A 205 -17.77 0.92 12.22
C ALA A 205 -17.99 2.43 12.42
N THR A 206 -18.23 3.17 11.33
CA THR A 206 -18.32 4.64 11.32
C THR A 206 -19.42 5.16 12.23
N GLU A 207 -20.60 4.51 12.26
CA GLU A 207 -21.68 4.89 13.15
C GLU A 207 -21.32 4.75 14.64
N LEU A 208 -20.53 3.75 14.99
CA LEU A 208 -20.02 3.58 16.36
C LEU A 208 -18.96 4.63 16.67
N TRP A 209 -18.05 4.87 15.72
CA TRP A 209 -17.00 5.88 15.83
C TRP A 209 -17.56 7.28 16.03
N ASP A 210 -18.60 7.65 15.29
CA ASP A 210 -19.22 8.98 15.35
C ASP A 210 -20.00 9.27 16.63
N LYS A 211 -20.25 8.24 17.46
CA LYS A 211 -20.84 8.43 18.81
C LYS A 211 -19.82 8.93 19.83
N ASP A 212 -18.54 8.71 19.60
CA ASP A 212 -17.49 9.21 20.48
C ASP A 212 -17.22 10.69 20.19
N SER A 213 -16.81 11.42 21.23
CA SER A 213 -16.39 12.81 21.06
C SER A 213 -15.14 12.93 20.18
N VAL A 214 -14.95 14.09 19.56
CA VAL A 214 -13.74 14.37 18.76
C VAL A 214 -12.48 14.18 19.60
N ASP A 215 -12.50 14.62 20.87
CA ASP A 215 -11.36 14.48 21.78
C ASP A 215 -11.01 13.00 22.03
N GLU A 216 -12.03 12.14 22.20
CA GLU A 216 -11.80 10.70 22.40
C GLU A 216 -11.26 10.05 21.11
N GLN A 217 -11.80 10.40 19.95
CA GLN A 217 -11.32 9.92 18.67
C GLN A 217 -9.86 10.34 18.41
N GLU A 218 -9.52 11.60 18.72
CA GLU A 218 -8.16 12.10 18.62
C GLU A 218 -7.22 11.42 19.62
N ARG A 219 -7.71 11.13 20.84
CA ARG A 219 -6.97 10.37 21.85
C ARG A 219 -6.63 8.95 21.36
N ILE A 220 -7.62 8.23 20.82
CA ILE A 220 -7.43 6.88 20.27
C ILE A 220 -6.45 6.90 19.11
N MET A 221 -6.59 7.86 18.20
CA MET A 221 -5.71 7.98 17.06
C MET A 221 -4.28 8.45 17.44
N GLY A 222 -4.16 9.34 18.42
CA GLY A 222 -2.89 9.95 18.85
C GLY A 222 -2.49 11.18 18.05
N ARG A 223 -3.39 11.72 17.23
CA ARG A 223 -3.22 12.97 16.48
C ARG A 223 -4.57 13.63 16.23
N ARG A 224 -4.56 14.87 15.80
CA ARG A 224 -5.78 15.62 15.48
C ARG A 224 -6.31 15.22 14.09
N ARG A 225 -7.59 15.43 13.88
CA ARG A 225 -8.26 15.15 12.59
C ARG A 225 -7.66 15.93 11.42
N ASP A 226 -7.18 17.14 11.68
CA ASP A 226 -6.52 18.01 10.69
C ASP A 226 -5.06 17.64 10.39
N GLY A 227 -4.53 16.60 11.04
CA GLY A 227 -3.18 16.10 10.85
C GLY A 227 -2.15 16.63 11.84
N ARG A 228 -2.47 17.65 12.64
CA ARG A 228 -1.56 18.15 13.67
C ARG A 228 -1.32 17.10 14.75
N TRP A 229 -0.13 17.10 15.31
CA TRP A 229 0.22 16.25 16.44
C TRP A 229 -0.33 16.78 17.75
N GLN A 230 -0.66 15.88 18.69
CA GLN A 230 -1.21 16.27 20.00
C GLN A 230 -0.15 16.93 20.90
N ASP A 231 1.12 16.67 20.66
CA ASP A 231 2.23 17.30 21.39
C ASP A 231 2.54 18.75 20.93
N GLY A 232 1.84 19.19 19.88
CA GLY A 232 2.00 20.53 19.33
C GLY A 232 3.15 20.67 18.34
N ALA A 233 3.76 19.56 17.90
CA ALA A 233 4.76 19.61 16.84
C ALA A 233 4.17 20.29 15.58
N PRO A 234 4.94 21.13 14.88
CA PRO A 234 4.50 21.76 13.64
C PRO A 234 4.05 20.76 12.58
N VAL A 235 3.20 21.20 11.67
CA VAL A 235 2.80 20.37 10.51
C VAL A 235 4.04 20.07 9.68
N GLY A 236 4.25 18.79 9.35
CA GLY A 236 5.44 18.34 8.63
C GLY A 236 6.61 17.94 9.53
N GLU A 237 6.54 18.21 10.83
CA GLU A 237 7.52 17.71 11.80
C GLU A 237 6.98 16.46 12.51
N GLU A 238 7.90 15.60 12.94
CA GLU A 238 7.56 14.39 13.66
C GLU A 238 7.38 14.68 15.17
N PRO A 239 6.42 14.01 15.83
CA PRO A 239 6.22 14.19 17.27
C PRO A 239 7.41 13.64 18.07
N ASN A 240 7.75 14.33 19.16
CA ASN A 240 8.82 13.90 20.04
C ASN A 240 8.28 13.02 21.19
N PHE A 241 8.02 11.75 20.92
CA PHE A 241 7.54 10.81 21.93
C PHE A 241 8.53 10.58 23.08
N ALA A 242 9.83 10.75 22.84
CA ALA A 242 10.84 10.62 23.90
C ALA A 242 10.71 11.73 24.97
N ALA A 243 10.20 12.90 24.60
CA ALA A 243 9.91 13.99 25.56
C ALA A 243 8.58 13.78 26.33
N ASP A 244 7.79 12.79 25.97
CA ASP A 244 6.53 12.43 26.62
C ASP A 244 6.47 10.95 27.04
N PRO A 245 7.40 10.48 27.89
CA PRO A 245 7.51 9.06 28.21
C PRO A 245 6.32 8.50 28.98
N LYS A 246 5.49 9.37 29.56
CA LYS A 246 4.27 8.99 30.31
C LYS A 246 2.98 9.11 29.46
N GLY A 247 3.08 9.50 28.19
CA GLY A 247 1.92 9.64 27.31
C GLY A 247 0.90 10.69 27.74
N ARG A 248 1.37 11.78 28.36
CA ARG A 248 0.48 12.85 28.86
C ARG A 248 -0.08 13.72 27.72
N ARG A 249 0.67 13.83 26.63
CA ARG A 249 0.28 14.56 25.41
C ARG A 249 -0.26 13.61 24.36
N THR A 250 0.54 12.59 24.01
CA THR A 250 0.13 11.54 23.08
C THR A 250 0.04 10.23 23.85
N PRO A 251 -1.15 9.67 24.06
CA PRO A 251 -1.36 8.45 24.85
C PRO A 251 -0.46 7.29 24.38
N LEU A 252 0.05 6.48 25.34
CA LEU A 252 0.93 5.35 25.05
C LEU A 252 0.25 4.28 24.20
N ASP A 253 -1.06 4.14 24.35
CA ASP A 253 -1.95 3.18 23.69
C ASP A 253 -2.60 3.73 22.41
N SER A 254 -2.23 4.94 21.98
CA SER A 254 -2.77 5.53 20.76
C SER A 254 -2.18 4.88 19.51
N HIS A 255 -3.00 4.79 18.46
CA HIS A 255 -2.65 4.13 17.20
C HIS A 255 -1.29 4.57 16.62
N VAL A 256 -1.08 5.89 16.47
CA VAL A 256 0.15 6.40 15.86
C VAL A 256 1.39 6.13 16.72
N ARG A 257 1.24 6.13 18.05
CA ARG A 257 2.35 5.87 18.96
C ARG A 257 2.71 4.40 19.02
N LEU A 258 1.73 3.51 19.02
CA LEU A 258 1.97 2.07 18.90
C LEU A 258 2.58 1.69 17.56
N ALA A 259 2.05 2.26 16.46
CA ALA A 259 2.56 2.00 15.13
C ALA A 259 4.04 2.40 14.96
N ALA A 260 4.45 3.53 15.54
CA ALA A 260 5.79 4.09 15.38
C ALA A 260 6.31 4.70 16.69
N PRO A 261 6.62 3.87 17.71
CA PRO A 261 7.01 4.34 19.05
C PRO A 261 8.35 5.08 19.07
N ASP A 262 9.26 4.76 18.17
CA ASP A 262 10.52 5.48 17.97
C ASP A 262 10.53 6.13 16.58
N ARG A 263 10.34 7.43 16.54
CA ARG A 263 10.30 8.20 15.29
C ARG A 263 11.66 8.30 14.60
N ARG A 264 12.75 8.04 15.30
CA ARG A 264 14.11 7.96 14.73
C ARG A 264 14.36 6.62 14.02
N ASN A 265 13.56 5.60 14.36
CA ASN A 265 13.56 4.30 13.71
C ASN A 265 12.14 3.98 13.20
N PRO A 266 11.69 4.67 12.15
CA PRO A 266 10.32 4.56 11.67
C PRO A 266 10.04 3.17 11.09
N PRO A 267 8.76 2.79 10.98
CA PRO A 267 8.36 1.53 10.36
C PRO A 267 8.96 1.35 8.96
N GLN A 268 9.48 0.16 8.70
CA GLN A 268 10.15 -0.20 7.44
C GLN A 268 9.12 -0.56 6.36
N LEU A 269 8.20 0.37 6.09
CA LEU A 269 7.16 0.23 5.07
C LEU A 269 6.71 1.60 4.54
N VAL A 270 6.04 1.60 3.40
CA VAL A 270 5.37 2.76 2.81
C VAL A 270 3.91 2.42 2.58
N ARG A 271 2.99 3.27 3.06
CA ARG A 271 1.54 3.08 2.95
C ARG A 271 0.96 3.89 1.81
N ARG A 272 0.10 3.25 1.01
CA ARG A 272 -0.65 3.88 -0.08
C ARG A 272 -2.07 3.33 -0.08
N SER A 273 -2.85 3.77 0.91
CA SER A 273 -4.20 3.28 1.16
C SER A 273 -5.25 4.11 0.42
N TYR A 274 -6.43 3.52 0.25
CA TYR A 274 -7.60 4.14 -0.36
C TYR A 274 -8.83 3.91 0.52
N SER A 275 -9.77 4.82 0.50
CA SER A 275 -11.09 4.57 1.06
C SER A 275 -11.90 3.71 0.09
N TYR A 276 -12.85 2.94 0.61
CA TYR A 276 -13.85 2.27 -0.21
C TYR A 276 -15.25 2.48 0.40
N ASP A 277 -16.26 2.38 -0.45
CA ASP A 277 -17.68 2.40 -0.08
C ASP A 277 -18.43 1.49 -1.03
N ARG A 278 -19.02 0.43 -0.49
CA ARG A 278 -19.85 -0.54 -1.22
C ARG A 278 -21.35 -0.35 -0.98
N GLY A 279 -21.72 0.68 -0.24
CA GLY A 279 -23.10 0.92 0.22
C GLY A 279 -23.46 0.13 1.47
N ASP A 280 -24.69 0.34 1.97
CA ASP A 280 -25.27 -0.37 3.12
C ASP A 280 -24.38 -0.39 4.39
N GLY A 281 -23.57 0.67 4.58
CA GLY A 281 -22.65 0.77 5.71
C GLY A 281 -21.40 -0.10 5.59
N ASP A 282 -21.13 -0.71 4.43
CA ASP A 282 -19.87 -1.38 4.15
C ASP A 282 -18.86 -0.37 3.56
N THR A 283 -18.30 0.42 4.45
CA THR A 283 -17.29 1.43 4.15
C THR A 283 -16.05 1.23 5.01
N GLY A 284 -14.90 1.71 4.51
CA GLY A 284 -13.65 1.58 5.23
C GLY A 284 -12.44 1.94 4.39
N ILE A 285 -11.37 1.19 4.59
CA ILE A 285 -10.09 1.43 3.93
C ILE A 285 -9.56 0.16 3.25
N ILE A 286 -9.09 0.31 2.04
CA ILE A 286 -8.17 -0.63 1.42
C ILE A 286 -6.79 -0.24 1.91
N PHE A 287 -6.38 -0.82 3.05
CA PHE A 287 -5.02 -0.64 3.54
C PHE A 287 -4.06 -1.32 2.57
N ASN A 288 -3.08 -0.57 2.10
CA ASN A 288 -2.06 -1.07 1.21
C ASN A 288 -0.71 -0.54 1.64
N CYS A 289 0.25 -1.43 1.81
CA CYS A 289 1.61 -1.05 2.10
C CYS A 289 2.63 -1.90 1.37
N TYR A 290 3.81 -1.32 1.18
CA TYR A 290 4.94 -1.92 0.51
C TYR A 290 6.16 -1.92 1.43
N GLN A 291 6.94 -3.00 1.38
CA GLN A 291 8.15 -3.19 2.14
C GLN A 291 9.09 -4.19 1.46
N ARG A 292 10.38 -4.08 1.75
CA ARG A 292 11.37 -5.07 1.31
C ARG A 292 11.48 -6.29 2.23
N ASP A 293 10.96 -6.16 3.45
CA ASP A 293 10.99 -7.20 4.48
C ASP A 293 9.65 -7.20 5.20
N LEU A 294 8.86 -8.26 4.96
CA LEU A 294 7.49 -8.37 5.48
C LEU A 294 7.46 -8.45 7.01
N ALA A 295 8.42 -9.19 7.59
CA ALA A 295 8.50 -9.40 9.03
C ALA A 295 8.90 -8.12 9.78
N LYS A 296 9.84 -7.34 9.24
CA LYS A 296 10.30 -6.07 9.83
C LYS A 296 9.39 -4.90 9.50
N GLY A 297 8.64 -4.99 8.40
CA GLY A 297 7.67 -4.00 7.95
C GLY A 297 6.30 -4.21 8.60
N PHE A 298 5.35 -4.72 7.83
CA PHE A 298 3.96 -4.84 8.23
C PHE A 298 3.76 -5.70 9.47
N GLU A 299 4.35 -6.90 9.54
CA GLU A 299 4.10 -7.83 10.65
C GLU A 299 4.59 -7.26 12.00
N ALA A 300 5.73 -6.56 12.01
CA ALA A 300 6.22 -5.90 13.21
C ALA A 300 5.31 -4.76 13.68
N VAL A 301 4.74 -3.98 12.75
CA VAL A 301 3.77 -2.91 13.08
C VAL A 301 2.49 -3.53 13.60
N GLN A 302 1.94 -4.51 12.91
CA GLN A 302 0.69 -5.17 13.28
C GLN A 302 0.77 -5.79 14.69
N LYS A 303 1.89 -6.42 15.02
CA LYS A 303 2.12 -6.97 16.37
C LYS A 303 2.06 -5.89 17.45
N ARG A 304 2.55 -4.68 17.18
CA ARG A 304 2.47 -3.57 18.14
C ARG A 304 1.06 -3.00 18.30
N LEU A 305 0.22 -3.14 17.28
CA LEU A 305 -1.17 -2.67 17.28
C LEU A 305 -2.15 -3.67 17.91
N GLU A 306 -1.71 -4.87 18.29
CA GLU A 306 -2.57 -5.86 18.93
C GLU A 306 -3.18 -5.29 20.22
N GLY A 307 -4.52 -5.29 20.28
CA GLY A 307 -5.26 -4.81 21.46
C GLY A 307 -5.37 -3.29 21.59
N GLU A 308 -4.99 -2.53 20.56
CA GLU A 308 -5.20 -1.07 20.56
C GLU A 308 -6.67 -0.67 20.67
N ALA A 309 -6.94 0.54 21.18
CA ALA A 309 -8.29 1.04 21.35
C ALA A 309 -9.07 1.20 20.03
N LEU A 310 -8.35 1.39 18.90
CA LEU A 310 -8.95 1.49 17.57
C LEU A 310 -9.54 0.15 17.10
N ALA A 311 -9.08 -0.99 17.63
CA ALA A 311 -9.49 -2.33 17.21
C ALA A 311 -11.01 -2.56 17.32
N LYS A 312 -11.72 -1.89 18.24
CA LYS A 312 -13.19 -2.02 18.37
C LYS A 312 -13.99 -1.38 17.22
N TYR A 313 -13.34 -0.54 16.39
CA TYR A 313 -14.01 0.18 15.31
C TYR A 313 -13.64 -0.35 13.92
N VAL A 314 -12.72 -1.30 13.84
CA VAL A 314 -12.20 -1.82 12.57
C VAL A 314 -12.35 -3.34 12.50
N LEU A 315 -12.67 -3.83 11.32
CA LEU A 315 -12.78 -5.27 11.06
C LEU A 315 -12.13 -5.57 9.72
N THR A 316 -11.04 -6.33 9.72
CA THR A 316 -10.45 -6.80 8.46
C THR A 316 -11.22 -7.98 7.93
N THR A 317 -11.78 -7.82 6.73
CA THR A 317 -12.65 -8.80 6.08
C THR A 317 -12.00 -9.52 4.90
N GLY A 318 -10.86 -9.04 4.41
CA GLY A 318 -10.19 -9.65 3.27
C GLY A 318 -8.83 -9.03 2.97
N GLY A 319 -8.26 -9.45 1.85
CA GLY A 319 -6.96 -9.01 1.35
C GLY A 319 -5.96 -10.16 1.20
N GLY A 320 -4.68 -9.85 1.13
CA GLY A 320 -3.64 -10.87 0.95
C GLY A 320 -2.24 -10.28 0.98
N TYR A 321 -1.27 -11.20 1.00
CA TYR A 321 0.15 -10.89 0.79
C TYR A 321 0.51 -11.20 -0.65
N PHE A 322 1.21 -10.27 -1.28
CA PHE A 322 1.65 -10.36 -2.65
C PHE A 322 3.11 -9.93 -2.77
N PHE A 323 3.74 -10.34 -3.83
CA PHE A 323 5.05 -9.83 -4.23
C PHE A 323 4.92 -9.09 -5.55
N VAL A 324 5.27 -7.82 -5.56
CA VAL A 324 5.33 -7.01 -6.78
C VAL A 324 6.73 -7.19 -7.38
N PRO A 325 6.83 -7.85 -8.53
CA PRO A 325 8.13 -8.13 -9.14
C PRO A 325 8.79 -6.86 -9.65
N PRO A 326 10.11 -6.89 -9.87
CA PRO A 326 10.80 -5.80 -10.55
C PRO A 326 10.26 -5.61 -11.98
N PRO A 327 10.52 -4.45 -12.61
CA PRO A 327 10.20 -4.22 -14.01
C PRO A 327 10.80 -5.29 -14.93
N GLY A 328 10.11 -5.59 -16.03
CA GLY A 328 10.56 -6.57 -17.03
C GLY A 328 9.80 -7.89 -16.99
N ASP A 329 10.31 -8.86 -17.75
CA ASP A 329 9.65 -10.15 -17.98
C ASP A 329 10.31 -11.33 -17.22
N ALA A 330 11.44 -11.11 -16.57
CA ALA A 330 12.22 -12.18 -15.92
C ALA A 330 11.37 -13.06 -14.97
N TRP A 331 10.48 -12.45 -14.20
CA TRP A 331 9.62 -13.18 -13.28
C TRP A 331 8.55 -14.03 -13.97
N ILE A 332 7.97 -13.55 -15.10
CA ILE A 332 6.98 -14.32 -15.86
C ILE A 332 7.65 -15.39 -16.73
N ASP A 333 8.88 -15.15 -17.20
CA ASP A 333 9.66 -16.16 -17.89
C ASP A 333 10.05 -17.29 -16.94
N ALA A 334 10.34 -16.97 -15.68
CA ALA A 334 10.64 -17.94 -14.64
C ALA A 334 9.41 -18.80 -14.24
N LEU A 335 8.18 -18.27 -14.36
CA LEU A 335 6.93 -18.99 -14.04
C LEU A 335 6.38 -19.83 -15.21
N SER A 336 7.04 -19.79 -16.37
CA SER A 336 6.52 -20.37 -17.64
C SER A 336 6.97 -21.78 -17.87
#